data_b18d9c3c766791a4b835b3bc71176572
#
_entry.id   b18d9c3c766791a4b835b3bc71176572
#
_cell.length_a   1.000
_cell.length_b   1.000
_cell.length_c   1.000
_cell.angle_alpha   90.00
_cell.angle_beta   90.00
_cell.angle_gamma   90.00
#
_symmetry.space_group_name_H-M   'P 1'
#
loop_
_entity.id
_entity.type
_entity.pdbx_description
1 polymer ?
#
loop_
_entity_poly.entity_id
_entity_poly.type
_entity_poly.pdbx_seq_one_letter_code
_entity_poly.pdbx_strand_id
1 'polypeptide(L)'
;MKRFRVYDKWLHETLGQSDTNDYSYRDKENMWICDITDALEDPTRFVVQENTSILDIFNRYIFEGDKVSFNEEICGHALVRTGVVTRSETGMWLLMVDETIPFGLYHVKCKVILGHINEGV
;
A
#
# COMPACT_ATOMS: atom_id res chain seq x y z
N MET A 1 13.36 5.00 5.37
CA MET A 1 11.99 4.75 4.86
C MET A 1 12.06 3.75 3.72
N LYS A 2 11.27 2.70 3.79
CA LYS A 2 11.16 1.71 2.72
C LYS A 2 10.36 2.28 1.55
N ARG A 3 10.97 2.36 0.38
CA ARG A 3 10.35 2.97 -0.79
C ARG A 3 9.29 2.07 -1.45
N PHE A 4 9.54 0.77 -1.45
CA PHE A 4 8.65 -0.20 -2.07
C PHE A 4 8.32 -1.33 -1.11
N ARG A 5 7.17 -1.95 -1.35
CA ARG A 5 6.76 -3.20 -0.74
C ARG A 5 6.51 -4.20 -1.88
N VAL A 6 6.99 -5.42 -1.73
CA VAL A 6 6.81 -6.48 -2.73
C VAL A 6 5.99 -7.61 -2.11
N TYR A 7 4.88 -7.95 -2.78
CA TYR A 7 4.05 -9.09 -2.43
C TYR A 7 4.35 -10.23 -3.42
N ASP A 8 4.64 -11.41 -2.88
CA ASP A 8 4.88 -12.62 -3.67
C ASP A 8 3.59 -13.44 -3.75
N LYS A 9 3.00 -13.50 -4.94
CA LYS A 9 1.74 -14.22 -5.17
C LYS A 9 1.90 -15.73 -5.03
N TRP A 10 3.09 -16.26 -5.28
CA TRP A 10 3.34 -17.70 -5.16
C TRP A 10 3.46 -18.12 -3.71
N LEU A 11 4.11 -17.32 -2.89
CA LEU A 11 4.28 -17.57 -1.47
C LEU A 11 3.11 -17.04 -0.62
N HIS A 12 2.24 -16.22 -1.20
CA HIS A 12 1.14 -15.55 -0.51
C HIS A 12 1.62 -14.73 0.70
N GLU A 13 2.72 -14.00 0.51
CA GLU A 13 3.27 -13.17 1.59
C GLU A 13 3.90 -11.88 1.07
N THR A 14 3.90 -10.86 1.94
CA THR A 14 4.69 -9.65 1.73
C THR A 14 6.13 -9.95 2.10
N LEU A 15 7.07 -9.73 1.17
CA LEU A 15 8.48 -10.01 1.38
C LEU A 15 9.12 -8.99 2.33
N GLY A 16 10.06 -9.46 3.14
CA GLY A 16 10.87 -8.60 3.99
C GLY A 16 11.97 -7.91 3.19
N GLN A 17 12.40 -6.74 3.67
CA GLN A 17 13.54 -6.00 3.12
C GLN A 17 14.72 -6.07 4.07
N SER A 18 15.93 -6.08 3.50
CA SER A 18 17.15 -5.91 4.26
C SER A 18 17.24 -4.49 4.84
N ASP A 19 17.71 -4.35 6.07
CA ASP A 19 17.92 -3.05 6.71
C ASP A 19 19.02 -2.22 6.02
N THR A 20 19.91 -2.88 5.29
CA THR A 20 21.04 -2.25 4.61
C THR A 20 20.86 -2.06 3.12
N ASN A 21 19.80 -2.64 2.55
CA ASN A 21 19.56 -2.59 1.10
C ASN A 21 18.06 -2.61 0.81
N ASP A 22 17.52 -1.48 0.39
CA ASP A 22 16.10 -1.30 0.08
C ASP A 22 15.65 -2.06 -1.17
N TYR A 23 16.56 -2.72 -1.89
CA TYR A 23 16.28 -3.35 -3.17
C TYR A 23 16.31 -4.87 -3.14
N SER A 24 16.66 -5.48 -1.99
CA SER A 24 16.67 -6.94 -1.81
C SER A 24 15.49 -7.38 -0.96
N TYR A 25 14.82 -8.44 -1.41
CA TYR A 25 13.62 -8.95 -0.77
C TYR A 25 13.79 -10.40 -0.37
N ARG A 26 13.32 -10.74 0.83
CA ARG A 26 13.49 -12.04 1.46
C ARG A 26 12.16 -12.59 1.95
N ASP A 27 12.05 -13.92 2.01
CA ASP A 27 10.87 -14.57 2.58
C ASP A 27 10.92 -14.51 4.13
N LYS A 28 9.88 -15.06 4.77
CA LYS A 28 9.78 -15.08 6.24
C LYS A 28 10.88 -15.90 6.92
N GLU A 29 11.55 -16.77 6.19
CA GLU A 29 12.68 -17.55 6.67
C GLU A 29 14.02 -16.86 6.42
N ASN A 30 13.97 -15.60 5.97
CA ASN A 30 15.12 -14.76 5.64
C ASN A 30 15.93 -15.26 4.43
N MET A 31 15.32 -16.05 3.57
CA MET A 31 15.93 -16.49 2.32
C MET A 31 15.72 -15.45 1.23
N TRP A 32 16.77 -15.15 0.48
CA TRP A 32 16.67 -14.23 -0.64
C TRP A 32 15.70 -14.75 -1.70
N ILE A 33 14.79 -13.89 -2.15
CA ILE A 33 13.81 -14.22 -3.20
C ILE A 33 14.10 -13.45 -4.48
N CYS A 34 14.23 -12.12 -4.38
CA CYS A 34 14.45 -11.28 -5.57
C CYS A 34 15.00 -9.91 -5.16
N ASP A 35 15.50 -9.17 -6.14
CA ASP A 35 15.70 -7.74 -6.01
C ASP A 35 14.51 -6.99 -6.67
N ILE A 36 14.53 -5.66 -6.59
CA ILE A 36 13.45 -4.84 -7.15
C ILE A 36 13.34 -4.98 -8.68
N THR A 37 14.46 -5.14 -9.37
CA THR A 37 14.47 -5.33 -10.82
C THR A 37 13.79 -6.65 -11.21
N ASP A 38 14.12 -7.73 -10.51
CA ASP A 38 13.49 -9.03 -10.73
C ASP A 38 11.98 -8.96 -10.48
N ALA A 39 11.57 -8.27 -9.42
CA ALA A 39 10.15 -8.13 -9.08
C ALA A 39 9.38 -7.35 -10.15
N LEU A 40 9.96 -6.27 -10.68
CA LEU A 40 9.34 -5.47 -11.73
C LEU A 40 9.26 -6.22 -13.07
N GLU A 41 10.20 -7.12 -13.33
CA GLU A 41 10.23 -7.91 -14.58
C GLU A 41 9.28 -9.11 -14.55
N ASP A 42 8.77 -9.50 -13.39
CA ASP A 42 7.88 -10.65 -13.26
C ASP A 42 6.56 -10.28 -12.56
N PRO A 43 5.66 -9.55 -13.23
CA PRO A 43 4.37 -9.15 -12.66
C PRO A 43 3.40 -10.31 -12.47
N THR A 44 3.67 -11.48 -13.03
CA THR A 44 2.84 -12.67 -12.80
C THR A 44 3.05 -13.25 -11.41
N ARG A 45 4.22 -13.03 -10.82
CA ARG A 45 4.57 -13.49 -9.48
C ARG A 45 4.53 -12.37 -8.45
N PHE A 46 5.09 -11.20 -8.77
CA PHE A 46 5.31 -10.13 -7.80
C PHE A 46 4.40 -8.93 -8.04
N VAL A 47 3.88 -8.37 -6.95
CA VAL A 47 3.20 -7.07 -6.95
C VAL A 47 4.12 -6.08 -6.23
N VAL A 48 4.59 -5.07 -6.96
CA VAL A 48 5.42 -4.00 -6.41
C VAL A 48 4.53 -2.82 -6.08
N GLN A 49 4.57 -2.38 -4.83
CA GLN A 49 3.74 -1.28 -4.33
C GLN A 49 4.64 -0.19 -3.77
N GLU A 50 4.34 1.06 -4.12
CA GLU A 50 5.12 2.21 -3.72
C GLU A 50 4.64 2.77 -2.38
N ASN A 51 5.59 3.23 -1.55
CA ASN A 51 5.29 3.94 -0.32
C ASN A 51 4.79 5.34 -0.69
N THR A 52 3.63 5.72 -0.16
CA THR A 52 3.04 7.05 -0.42
C THR A 52 3.75 8.17 0.33
N SER A 53 4.59 7.85 1.29
CA SER A 53 5.20 8.78 2.25
C SER A 53 4.19 9.43 3.21
N ILE A 54 2.95 8.94 3.23
CA ILE A 54 1.89 9.42 4.11
C ILE A 54 1.70 8.40 5.23
N LEU A 55 1.61 8.89 6.46
CA LEU A 55 1.43 8.05 7.65
C LEU A 55 -0.05 7.92 8.02
N ASP A 56 -0.44 6.78 8.56
CA ASP A 56 -1.72 6.62 9.23
C ASP A 56 -1.65 7.16 10.68
N ILE A 57 -2.75 7.07 11.42
CA ILE A 57 -2.81 7.59 12.80
C ILE A 57 -1.90 6.84 13.77
N PHE A 58 -1.43 5.64 13.41
CA PHE A 58 -0.49 4.84 14.19
C PHE A 58 0.95 5.00 13.73
N ASN A 59 1.24 6.03 12.92
CA ASN A 59 2.56 6.32 12.35
C ASN A 59 3.12 5.18 11.47
N ARG A 60 2.24 4.46 10.79
CA ARG A 60 2.61 3.46 9.79
C ARG A 60 2.55 4.08 8.41
N TYR A 61 3.55 3.82 7.58
CA TYR A 61 3.51 4.26 6.19
C TYR A 61 2.42 3.55 5.40
N ILE A 62 1.68 4.34 4.63
CA ILE A 62 0.64 3.84 3.74
C ILE A 62 1.26 3.55 2.38
N PHE A 63 1.02 2.35 1.85
CA PHE A 63 1.51 1.93 0.54
C PHE A 63 0.37 1.86 -0.47
N GLU A 64 0.72 2.00 -1.73
CA GLU A 64 -0.19 1.70 -2.83
C GLU A 64 -0.83 0.31 -2.64
N GLY A 65 -2.14 0.22 -2.85
CA GLY A 65 -2.87 -1.04 -2.65
C GLY A 65 -3.36 -1.28 -1.22
N ASP A 66 -2.99 -0.43 -0.26
CA ASP A 66 -3.52 -0.54 1.10
C ASP A 66 -5.01 -0.22 1.13
N LYS A 67 -5.73 -0.97 1.96
CA LYS A 67 -7.11 -0.65 2.34
C LYS A 67 -7.04 0.27 3.55
N VAL A 68 -7.60 1.46 3.43
CA VAL A 68 -7.51 2.50 4.45
C VAL A 68 -8.90 2.96 4.85
N SER A 69 -9.17 2.89 6.16
CA SER A 69 -10.34 3.53 6.77
C SER A 69 -10.02 5.00 7.01
N PHE A 70 -10.98 5.88 6.77
CA PHE A 70 -10.82 7.31 6.98
C PHE A 70 -12.16 7.96 7.29
N ASN A 71 -12.11 9.20 7.80
CA ASN A 71 -13.31 9.98 8.09
C ASN A 71 -13.58 10.98 6.98
N GLU A 72 -14.82 10.97 6.50
CA GLU A 72 -15.37 11.99 5.63
C GLU A 72 -16.33 12.86 6.43
N GLU A 73 -16.14 14.19 6.42
CA GLU A 73 -17.05 15.12 7.07
C GLU A 73 -18.09 15.61 6.08
N ILE A 74 -19.36 15.35 6.40
CA ILE A 74 -20.52 15.83 5.63
C ILE A 74 -21.45 16.56 6.57
N CYS A 75 -21.66 17.86 6.35
CA CYS A 75 -22.58 18.70 7.13
C CYS A 75 -22.34 18.61 8.64
N GLY A 76 -21.07 18.59 9.06
CA GLY A 76 -20.72 18.50 10.48
C GLY A 76 -20.76 17.11 11.07
N HIS A 77 -21.08 16.10 10.29
CA HIS A 77 -21.08 14.69 10.68
C HIS A 77 -19.91 13.95 10.07
N ALA A 78 -19.22 13.12 10.85
CA ALA A 78 -18.16 12.27 10.37
C ALA A 78 -18.73 10.91 9.94
N LEU A 79 -18.47 10.53 8.70
CA LEU A 79 -18.76 9.20 8.18
C LEU A 79 -17.46 8.43 8.01
N VAL A 80 -17.41 7.20 8.51
CA VAL A 80 -16.26 6.31 8.29
C VAL A 80 -16.43 5.64 6.93
N ARG A 81 -15.40 5.77 6.09
CA ARG A 81 -15.34 5.12 4.78
C ARG A 81 -14.07 4.29 4.67
N THR A 82 -14.09 3.34 3.76
CA THR A 82 -12.92 2.52 3.44
C THR A 82 -12.63 2.64 1.95
N GLY A 83 -11.38 2.90 1.62
CA GLY A 83 -10.93 2.97 0.23
C GLY A 83 -9.64 2.21 0.01
N VAL A 84 -9.28 2.03 -1.26
CA VAL A 84 -8.02 1.41 -1.67
C VAL A 84 -7.12 2.49 -2.24
N VAL A 85 -5.86 2.51 -1.79
CA VAL A 85 -4.88 3.49 -2.24
C VAL A 85 -4.45 3.19 -3.67
N THR A 86 -4.61 4.17 -4.55
CA THR A 86 -4.21 4.09 -5.94
C THR A 86 -3.53 5.39 -6.36
N ARG A 87 -2.83 5.35 -7.48
CA ARG A 87 -2.16 6.51 -8.05
C ARG A 87 -2.95 7.03 -9.25
N SER A 88 -3.19 8.34 -9.30
CA SER A 88 -3.82 8.97 -10.45
C SER A 88 -2.82 9.12 -11.61
N GLU A 89 -3.32 9.43 -12.81
CA GLU A 89 -2.49 9.71 -13.98
C GLU A 89 -1.53 10.88 -13.76
N THR A 90 -1.90 11.82 -12.89
CA THR A 90 -1.07 12.97 -12.55
C THR A 90 -0.09 12.70 -11.40
N GLY A 91 -0.07 11.47 -10.89
CA GLY A 91 0.84 11.07 -9.81
C GLY A 91 0.32 11.33 -8.40
N MET A 92 -0.91 11.77 -8.24
CA MET A 92 -1.52 11.99 -6.92
C MET A 92 -1.97 10.67 -6.30
N TRP A 93 -1.80 10.56 -4.98
CA TRP A 93 -2.31 9.42 -4.22
C TRP A 93 -3.78 9.62 -3.89
N LEU A 94 -4.60 8.65 -4.27
CA LEU A 94 -6.05 8.67 -4.10
C LEU A 94 -6.52 7.48 -3.29
N LEU A 95 -7.64 7.67 -2.57
CA LEU A 95 -8.42 6.60 -1.97
C LEU A 95 -9.67 6.38 -2.81
N MET A 96 -9.77 5.20 -3.41
CA MET A 96 -10.94 4.82 -4.20
C MET A 96 -11.89 4.03 -3.31
N VAL A 97 -13.03 4.65 -2.97
CA VAL A 97 -14.08 4.02 -2.15
C VAL A 97 -14.87 3.03 -2.99
N ASP A 98 -15.20 3.45 -4.21
CA ASP A 98 -15.74 2.59 -5.26
C ASP A 98 -15.10 3.01 -6.58
N GLU A 99 -15.53 2.48 -7.70
CA GLU A 99 -14.93 2.78 -9.00
C GLU A 99 -15.11 4.23 -9.46
N THR A 100 -15.95 5.02 -8.77
CA THR A 100 -16.36 6.34 -9.25
C THR A 100 -16.00 7.51 -8.33
N ILE A 101 -15.67 7.25 -7.05
CA ILE A 101 -15.48 8.31 -6.05
C ILE A 101 -14.05 8.30 -5.51
N PRO A 102 -13.16 9.19 -6.03
CA PRO A 102 -11.83 9.33 -5.47
C PRO A 102 -11.80 10.38 -4.35
N PHE A 103 -11.02 10.08 -3.32
CA PHE A 103 -10.64 11.03 -2.26
C PHE A 103 -9.14 11.20 -2.28
N GLY A 104 -8.65 12.43 -2.10
CA GLY A 104 -7.21 12.66 -1.96
C GLY A 104 -6.70 12.05 -0.65
N LEU A 105 -5.75 11.14 -0.74
CA LEU A 105 -5.17 10.48 0.45
C LEU A 105 -4.60 11.51 1.43
N TYR A 106 -3.99 12.56 0.92
CA TYR A 106 -3.38 13.61 1.74
C TYR A 106 -4.40 14.42 2.54
N HIS A 107 -5.63 14.55 2.02
CA HIS A 107 -6.65 15.44 2.59
C HIS A 107 -7.61 14.78 3.58
N VAL A 108 -7.71 13.45 3.56
CA VAL A 108 -8.62 12.74 4.47
C VAL A 108 -8.03 12.64 5.87
N LYS A 109 -8.91 12.54 6.87
CA LYS A 109 -8.53 12.49 8.28
C LYS A 109 -8.69 11.10 8.87
N CYS A 110 -7.99 10.85 9.96
CA CYS A 110 -8.10 9.60 10.75
C CYS A 110 -7.85 8.36 9.90
N LYS A 111 -6.79 8.39 9.10
CA LYS A 111 -6.39 7.26 8.24
C LYS A 111 -5.92 6.07 9.08
N VAL A 112 -6.48 4.90 8.85
CA VAL A 112 -6.09 3.64 9.49
C VAL A 112 -5.92 2.56 8.44
N ILE A 113 -4.73 1.97 8.35
CA ILE A 113 -4.48 0.85 7.46
C ILE A 113 -5.20 -0.38 8.01
N LEU A 114 -6.05 -1.01 7.19
CA LEU A 114 -6.79 -2.23 7.52
C LEU A 114 -6.13 -3.49 6.96
N GLY A 115 -5.30 -3.35 5.94
CA GLY A 115 -4.67 -4.43 5.22
C GLY A 115 -4.32 -3.96 3.81
N HIS A 116 -4.10 -4.87 2.87
CA HIS A 116 -3.90 -4.52 1.47
C HIS A 116 -4.69 -5.44 0.55
N ILE A 117 -4.84 -5.04 -0.72
CA ILE A 117 -5.70 -5.76 -1.69
C ILE A 117 -5.26 -7.19 -1.97
N ASN A 118 -4.01 -7.55 -1.67
CA ASN A 118 -3.48 -8.90 -1.86
C ASN A 118 -3.84 -9.84 -0.68
N GLU A 119 -4.25 -9.29 0.46
CA GLU A 119 -4.71 -10.04 1.61
C GLU A 119 -6.20 -10.34 1.46
N GLY A 120 -6.62 -11.53 1.78
CA GLY A 120 -8.02 -11.92 1.70
C GLY A 120 -8.47 -12.40 0.33
N VAL A 121 -7.53 -12.70 -0.53
CA VAL A 121 -7.76 -13.35 -1.82
C VAL A 121 -7.62 -14.86 -1.65
#